data_94622963a40cd538ae23296d141ca3ec
#
_entry.id   94622963a40cd538ae23296d141ca3ec
#
_cell.length_a   1.000
_cell.length_b   1.000
_cell.length_c   1.000
_cell.angle_alpha   90.00
_cell.angle_beta   90.00
_cell.angle_gamma   90.00
#
_symmetry.space_group_name_H-M   'P 1'
#
loop_
_entity.id
_entity.type
_entity.pdbx_description
1 polymer ?
#
loop_
_entity_poly.entity_id
_entity_poly.type
_entity_poly.pdbx_seq_one_letter_code
_entity_poly.pdbx_strand_id
1 'polypeptide(L)'
;MKRKSILVLTLICIMAVLAACAPKAGEEPMAGDQNSDLPVKDRAGIDISIPDEINKIISISPANTEILIELGFGDKIIAVDEYSKDIEGLPQGIPLFDMMAPDAEKIVALEPDIIYTTGMAMAEGNDPYKPIRDMGICVAYIPASLSIEEIYEDILFIASSLKVQDKGLDLVNRMKNKIEEFKKVGATIEDKKTVYFEISAAPYLYSFGKGVFLNEMIEIIGAENVLSDHEWWISVSEETVIAADPDVIITNVDYIENPVEEIKSRPGWENMKAIKNNDV
;
A
#
# COMPACT_ATOMS: atom_id res chain seq x y z
N MET A 1 46.63 63.24 26.37
CA MET A 1 45.26 63.19 25.82
C MET A 1 44.88 61.89 25.15
N LYS A 2 45.78 61.01 24.74
CA LYS A 2 45.44 59.75 23.98
C LYS A 2 45.02 58.59 24.86
N ARG A 3 45.32 58.54 26.13
CA ARG A 3 44.94 57.41 27.03
C ARG A 3 43.48 57.46 27.57
N LYS A 4 42.88 58.65 27.67
CA LYS A 4 41.49 58.80 28.15
C LYS A 4 40.43 58.42 27.07
N SER A 5 40.80 58.67 25.80
CA SER A 5 39.89 58.33 24.68
C SER A 5 39.75 56.78 24.40
N ILE A 6 40.81 56.02 24.70
CA ILE A 6 40.82 54.57 24.54
C ILE A 6 39.97 53.91 25.63
N LEU A 7 39.95 54.42 26.84
CA LEU A 7 39.19 53.92 27.97
C LEU A 7 37.68 54.15 27.77
N VAL A 8 37.28 55.25 27.15
CA VAL A 8 35.88 55.56 26.85
C VAL A 8 35.35 54.68 25.70
N LEU A 9 36.20 54.39 24.70
CA LEU A 9 35.83 53.56 23.57
C LEU A 9 35.62 52.05 24.00
N THR A 10 36.51 51.60 24.91
CA THR A 10 36.37 50.21 25.47
C THR A 10 35.13 50.06 26.36
N LEU A 11 34.75 51.12 27.11
CA LEU A 11 33.55 51.08 27.95
C LEU A 11 32.25 51.06 27.11
N ILE A 12 32.23 51.77 25.97
CA ILE A 12 31.08 51.78 25.07
C ILE A 12 30.93 50.43 24.34
N CYS A 13 32.02 49.75 23.98
CA CYS A 13 31.96 48.41 23.40
C CYS A 13 31.51 47.35 24.38
N ILE A 14 31.80 47.44 25.67
CA ILE A 14 31.36 46.50 26.71
C ILE A 14 29.87 46.69 27.00
N MET A 15 29.33 47.91 26.95
CA MET A 15 27.89 48.13 27.09
C MET A 15 27.07 47.64 25.89
N ALA A 16 27.63 47.62 24.67
CA ALA A 16 26.92 47.08 23.50
C ALA A 16 26.82 45.57 23.48
N VAL A 17 27.71 44.84 24.17
CA VAL A 17 27.70 43.39 24.26
C VAL A 17 26.71 42.87 25.34
N LEU A 18 26.40 43.68 26.35
CA LEU A 18 25.46 43.33 27.42
C LEU A 18 23.98 43.57 27.06
N ALA A 19 23.69 44.29 25.97
CA ALA A 19 22.33 44.49 25.48
C ALA A 19 21.81 43.37 24.55
N ALA A 20 22.68 42.40 24.17
CA ALA A 20 22.33 41.31 23.26
C ALA A 20 21.86 40.02 23.96
N CYS A 21 21.78 39.98 25.30
CA CYS A 21 21.33 38.84 26.08
C CYS A 21 20.13 39.17 26.96
N ALA A 22 19.13 39.89 26.45
CA ALA A 22 17.81 39.87 27.04
C ALA A 22 17.06 38.63 26.47
N PRO A 23 16.52 37.71 27.28
CA PRO A 23 15.64 36.69 26.77
C PRO A 23 14.44 37.38 26.13
N LYS A 24 14.19 37.17 24.84
CA LYS A 24 12.92 37.47 24.20
C LYS A 24 11.85 36.78 25.00
N ALA A 25 10.99 37.55 25.65
CA ALA A 25 9.77 37.04 26.25
C ALA A 25 8.95 36.36 25.15
N GLY A 26 8.67 35.03 25.37
CA GLY A 26 7.55 34.32 24.84
C GLY A 26 7.25 34.52 23.36
N GLU A 27 8.00 33.96 22.45
CA GLU A 27 7.37 33.26 21.34
C GLU A 27 6.87 31.93 21.93
N GLU A 28 5.60 31.85 22.26
CA GLU A 28 4.93 30.57 22.34
C GLU A 28 5.31 29.82 21.07
N PRO A 29 5.64 28.51 21.14
CA PRO A 29 5.80 27.72 19.93
C PRO A 29 4.47 27.88 19.19
N MET A 30 4.49 28.54 18.03
CA MET A 30 3.36 28.47 17.11
C MET A 30 3.14 26.98 16.94
N ALA A 31 1.97 26.52 17.42
CA ALA A 31 1.47 25.22 17.06
C ALA A 31 1.59 25.17 15.54
N GLY A 32 2.55 24.40 15.03
CA GLY A 32 2.73 24.20 13.61
C GLY A 32 1.36 23.81 13.10
N ASP A 33 0.93 24.47 12.05
CA ASP A 33 -0.32 24.14 11.39
C ASP A 33 -0.23 22.66 10.98
N GLN A 34 -0.86 21.79 11.80
CA GLN A 34 -0.86 20.34 11.59
C GLN A 34 -1.55 19.98 10.26
N ASN A 35 -2.16 20.95 9.60
CA ASN A 35 -2.81 20.83 8.32
C ASN A 35 -1.87 21.06 7.14
N SER A 36 -0.67 21.61 7.34
CA SER A 36 0.28 21.91 6.25
C SER A 36 0.90 20.66 5.61
N ASP A 37 0.84 19.51 6.27
CA ASP A 37 1.46 18.25 5.85
C ASP A 37 0.44 17.21 5.31
N LEU A 38 -0.86 17.57 5.24
CA LEU A 38 -1.87 16.66 4.71
C LEU A 38 -1.76 16.53 3.19
N PRO A 39 -2.00 15.34 2.62
CA PRO A 39 -2.07 15.18 1.18
C PRO A 39 -3.18 16.04 0.56
N VAL A 40 -2.84 16.79 -0.46
CA VAL A 40 -3.80 17.57 -1.27
C VAL A 40 -4.18 16.86 -2.56
N LYS A 41 -3.49 15.76 -2.87
CA LYS A 41 -3.78 14.83 -3.96
C LYS A 41 -3.75 13.41 -3.44
N ASP A 42 -4.62 12.58 -4.01
CA ASP A 42 -4.56 11.14 -3.77
C ASP A 42 -3.44 10.47 -4.59
N ARG A 43 -3.31 9.15 -4.48
CA ARG A 43 -2.29 8.37 -5.18
C ARG A 43 -2.52 8.28 -6.70
N ALA A 44 -3.72 8.58 -7.18
CA ALA A 44 -4.04 8.73 -8.61
C ALA A 44 -3.82 10.16 -9.14
N GLY A 45 -3.39 11.10 -8.27
CA GLY A 45 -3.15 12.51 -8.62
C GLY A 45 -4.39 13.38 -8.63
N ILE A 46 -5.52 12.88 -8.14
CA ILE A 46 -6.78 13.62 -8.02
C ILE A 46 -6.73 14.50 -6.79
N ASP A 47 -7.21 15.74 -6.92
CA ASP A 47 -7.28 16.67 -5.79
C ASP A 47 -8.27 16.18 -4.74
N ILE A 48 -7.84 16.14 -3.47
CA ILE A 48 -8.63 15.73 -2.32
C ILE A 48 -8.57 16.78 -1.22
N SER A 49 -9.59 16.78 -0.36
CA SER A 49 -9.61 17.58 0.85
C SER A 49 -9.85 16.65 2.03
N ILE A 50 -8.81 16.41 2.82
CA ILE A 50 -8.88 15.56 3.99
C ILE A 50 -9.66 16.27 5.09
N PRO A 51 -10.68 15.63 5.69
CA PRO A 51 -11.43 16.20 6.81
C PRO A 51 -10.54 16.40 8.06
N ASP A 52 -10.90 17.36 8.89
CA ASP A 52 -10.19 17.62 10.14
C ASP A 52 -10.28 16.44 11.11
N GLU A 53 -11.46 15.81 11.18
CA GLU A 53 -11.71 14.61 11.98
C GLU A 53 -12.19 13.47 11.08
N ILE A 54 -11.66 12.27 11.31
CA ILE A 54 -12.04 11.05 10.60
C ILE A 54 -12.52 10.02 11.63
N ASN A 55 -13.80 9.70 11.59
CA ASN A 55 -14.47 8.77 12.49
C ASN A 55 -15.22 7.66 11.75
N LYS A 56 -15.55 7.90 10.47
CA LYS A 56 -16.29 6.97 9.61
C LYS A 56 -15.51 6.75 8.31
N ILE A 57 -14.94 5.58 8.17
CA ILE A 57 -14.13 5.20 7.01
C ILE A 57 -14.84 4.12 6.21
N ILE A 58 -14.90 4.29 4.89
CA ILE A 58 -15.27 3.20 3.97
C ILE A 58 -13.99 2.75 3.26
N SER A 59 -13.74 1.45 3.25
CA SER A 59 -12.56 0.84 2.60
C SER A 59 -12.99 -0.10 1.49
N ILE A 60 -12.64 0.24 0.25
CA ILE A 60 -13.05 -0.51 -0.95
C ILE A 60 -11.81 -1.14 -1.60
N SER A 61 -11.12 -1.96 -0.86
CA SER A 61 -10.03 -2.86 -1.31
C SER A 61 -9.48 -3.61 -0.10
N PRO A 62 -9.21 -4.91 -0.19
CA PRO A 62 -8.58 -5.67 0.89
C PRO A 62 -7.26 -5.05 1.35
N ALA A 63 -6.39 -4.63 0.42
CA ALA A 63 -5.11 -4.00 0.76
C ALA A 63 -5.28 -2.72 1.60
N ASN A 64 -6.21 -1.84 1.22
CA ASN A 64 -6.50 -0.63 1.99
C ASN A 64 -7.06 -0.97 3.38
N THR A 65 -7.92 -1.99 3.46
CA THR A 65 -8.54 -2.46 4.71
C THR A 65 -7.49 -2.98 5.69
N GLU A 66 -6.56 -3.80 5.22
CA GLU A 66 -5.45 -4.32 6.03
C GLU A 66 -4.54 -3.18 6.54
N ILE A 67 -4.18 -2.23 5.68
CA ILE A 67 -3.38 -1.06 6.07
C ILE A 67 -4.09 -0.24 7.15
N LEU A 68 -5.39 0.01 6.99
CA LEU A 68 -6.19 0.76 7.96
C LEU A 68 -6.23 0.06 9.33
N ILE A 69 -6.39 -1.26 9.35
CA ILE A 69 -6.38 -2.07 10.57
C ILE A 69 -4.99 -2.02 11.23
N GLU A 70 -3.91 -2.21 10.48
CA GLU A 70 -2.54 -2.14 10.98
C GLU A 70 -2.19 -0.75 11.56
N LEU A 71 -2.76 0.31 11.00
CA LEU A 71 -2.62 1.67 11.53
C LEU A 71 -3.49 1.93 12.78
N GLY A 72 -4.39 0.98 13.14
CA GLY A 72 -5.26 1.05 14.32
C GLY A 72 -6.58 1.78 14.07
N PHE A 73 -7.11 1.74 12.87
CA PHE A 73 -8.40 2.35 12.48
C PHE A 73 -9.50 1.32 12.16
N GLY A 74 -9.30 0.04 12.48
CA GLY A 74 -10.26 -1.01 12.19
C GLY A 74 -11.65 -0.74 12.77
N ASP A 75 -11.75 -0.20 13.97
CA ASP A 75 -12.99 0.17 14.66
C ASP A 75 -13.72 1.37 14.03
N LYS A 76 -13.04 2.16 13.19
CA LYS A 76 -13.62 3.27 12.44
C LYS A 76 -14.10 2.89 11.03
N ILE A 77 -13.83 1.66 10.59
CA ILE A 77 -14.32 1.15 9.31
C ILE A 77 -15.80 0.79 9.45
N ILE A 78 -16.64 1.51 8.69
CA ILE A 78 -18.10 1.36 8.75
C ILE A 78 -18.68 0.57 7.58
N ALA A 79 -17.90 0.34 6.53
CA ALA A 79 -18.25 -0.50 5.39
C ALA A 79 -16.98 -0.90 4.62
N VAL A 80 -17.04 -2.05 3.93
CA VAL A 80 -15.94 -2.56 3.10
C VAL A 80 -16.45 -3.11 1.76
N ASP A 81 -15.54 -3.51 0.88
CA ASP A 81 -15.87 -4.30 -0.30
C ASP A 81 -16.13 -5.78 0.06
N GLU A 82 -16.72 -6.52 -0.89
CA GLU A 82 -17.10 -7.93 -0.68
C GLU A 82 -15.90 -8.85 -0.44
N TYR A 83 -14.71 -8.51 -0.94
CA TYR A 83 -13.50 -9.31 -0.77
C TYR A 83 -12.82 -9.06 0.58
N SER A 84 -13.13 -7.95 1.24
CA SER A 84 -12.59 -7.58 2.55
C SER A 84 -13.36 -8.17 3.74
N LYS A 85 -14.53 -8.78 3.52
CA LYS A 85 -15.51 -9.16 4.55
C LYS A 85 -14.97 -10.03 5.70
N ASP A 86 -13.99 -10.87 5.40
CA ASP A 86 -13.43 -11.86 6.34
C ASP A 86 -12.07 -11.41 6.95
N ILE A 87 -11.64 -10.17 6.70
CA ILE A 87 -10.39 -9.63 7.25
C ILE A 87 -10.54 -9.46 8.76
N GLU A 88 -9.59 -10.03 9.50
CA GLU A 88 -9.54 -9.93 10.96
C GLU A 88 -9.36 -8.48 11.42
N GLY A 89 -10.08 -8.07 12.45
CA GLY A 89 -10.03 -6.70 12.99
C GLY A 89 -11.16 -5.79 12.50
N LEU A 90 -12.03 -6.27 11.61
CA LEU A 90 -13.23 -5.53 11.19
C LEU A 90 -14.38 -5.69 12.19
N PRO A 91 -15.24 -4.64 12.36
CA PRO A 91 -16.49 -4.75 13.08
C PRO A 91 -17.43 -5.77 12.40
N GLN A 92 -18.22 -6.47 13.20
CA GLN A 92 -19.17 -7.46 12.69
C GLN A 92 -20.38 -6.81 12.02
N GLY A 93 -20.82 -7.37 10.89
CA GLY A 93 -22.09 -7.01 10.24
C GLY A 93 -22.10 -5.64 9.56
N ILE A 94 -20.94 -5.09 9.22
CA ILE A 94 -20.84 -3.86 8.43
C ILE A 94 -21.31 -4.09 6.98
N PRO A 95 -21.86 -3.06 6.30
CA PRO A 95 -22.25 -3.15 4.90
C PRO A 95 -21.12 -3.54 3.98
N LEU A 96 -21.47 -4.31 2.93
CA LEU A 96 -20.56 -4.69 1.86
C LEU A 96 -20.94 -3.97 0.56
N PHE A 97 -19.96 -3.54 -0.21
CA PHE A 97 -20.14 -2.86 -1.49
C PHE A 97 -19.40 -3.58 -2.62
N ASP A 98 -19.98 -3.53 -3.81
CA ASP A 98 -19.26 -3.90 -5.03
C ASP A 98 -18.18 -2.84 -5.33
N MET A 99 -16.94 -3.27 -5.42
CA MET A 99 -15.77 -2.44 -5.71
C MET A 99 -15.89 -1.73 -7.07
N MET A 100 -16.47 -2.40 -8.06
CA MET A 100 -16.55 -1.90 -9.45
C MET A 100 -17.83 -1.09 -9.72
N ALA A 101 -18.89 -1.34 -8.96
CA ALA A 101 -20.20 -0.73 -9.13
C ALA A 101 -20.81 -0.33 -7.77
N PRO A 102 -20.19 0.62 -7.05
CA PRO A 102 -20.65 1.03 -5.73
C PRO A 102 -22.02 1.71 -5.80
N ASP A 103 -22.90 1.37 -4.86
CA ASP A 103 -24.18 2.02 -4.69
C ASP A 103 -23.97 3.39 -4.00
N ALA A 104 -23.89 4.43 -4.81
CA ALA A 104 -23.59 5.80 -4.33
C ALA A 104 -24.62 6.31 -3.30
N GLU A 105 -25.91 5.97 -3.47
CA GLU A 105 -26.96 6.42 -2.53
C GLU A 105 -26.78 5.77 -1.15
N LYS A 106 -26.48 4.47 -1.11
CA LYS A 106 -26.21 3.77 0.15
C LYS A 106 -24.93 4.25 0.81
N ILE A 107 -23.87 4.50 0.02
CA ILE A 107 -22.60 5.05 0.54
C ILE A 107 -22.84 6.40 1.19
N VAL A 108 -23.51 7.32 0.49
CA VAL A 108 -23.80 8.66 1.01
C VAL A 108 -24.67 8.62 2.27
N ALA A 109 -25.63 7.70 2.33
CA ALA A 109 -26.50 7.52 3.51
C ALA A 109 -25.74 7.06 4.78
N LEU A 110 -24.54 6.50 4.65
CA LEU A 110 -23.67 6.17 5.78
C LEU A 110 -22.91 7.39 6.33
N GLU A 111 -22.90 8.50 5.58
CA GLU A 111 -22.18 9.73 5.91
C GLU A 111 -20.71 9.47 6.26
N PRO A 112 -19.91 8.87 5.37
CA PRO A 112 -18.51 8.65 5.63
C PRO A 112 -17.72 9.96 5.60
N ASP A 113 -16.67 10.05 6.42
CA ASP A 113 -15.73 11.18 6.38
C ASP A 113 -14.74 11.00 5.23
N ILE A 114 -14.30 9.76 4.98
CA ILE A 114 -13.39 9.43 3.90
C ILE A 114 -13.66 8.02 3.34
N ILE A 115 -13.43 7.87 2.03
CA ILE A 115 -13.51 6.61 1.32
C ILE A 115 -12.13 6.34 0.72
N TYR A 116 -11.51 5.20 1.04
CA TYR A 116 -10.34 4.70 0.33
C TYR A 116 -10.80 3.67 -0.70
N THR A 117 -10.48 3.90 -1.97
CA THR A 117 -10.88 3.02 -3.06
C THR A 117 -9.71 2.69 -3.99
N THR A 118 -9.91 1.75 -4.89
CA THR A 118 -8.87 1.32 -5.84
C THR A 118 -9.05 1.96 -7.21
N GLY A 119 -7.94 2.16 -7.92
CA GLY A 119 -7.95 2.61 -9.32
C GLY A 119 -8.65 1.65 -10.28
N MET A 120 -8.87 0.38 -9.90
CA MET A 120 -9.60 -0.60 -10.73
C MET A 120 -11.02 -0.15 -11.07
N ALA A 121 -11.67 0.61 -10.17
CA ALA A 121 -13.01 1.16 -10.40
C ALA A 121 -13.05 2.25 -11.49
N MET A 122 -11.91 2.83 -11.86
CA MET A 122 -11.80 3.90 -12.87
C MET A 122 -11.56 3.38 -14.30
N ALA A 123 -11.90 2.14 -14.59
CA ALA A 123 -11.70 1.56 -15.91
C ALA A 123 -12.46 2.34 -17.02
N GLU A 124 -11.80 2.50 -18.18
CA GLU A 124 -12.37 3.11 -19.40
C GLU A 124 -12.87 4.57 -19.23
N GLY A 125 -12.33 5.31 -18.25
CA GLY A 125 -12.71 6.73 -18.02
C GLY A 125 -14.05 6.89 -17.31
N ASN A 126 -14.66 5.81 -16.85
CA ASN A 126 -15.81 5.86 -15.93
C ASN A 126 -15.31 5.93 -14.49
N ASP A 127 -15.80 6.91 -13.75
CA ASP A 127 -15.49 7.09 -12.33
C ASP A 127 -16.78 6.94 -11.51
N PRO A 128 -17.04 5.76 -10.94
CA PRO A 128 -18.26 5.49 -10.20
C PRO A 128 -18.35 6.29 -8.87
N TYR A 129 -17.22 6.79 -8.36
CA TYR A 129 -17.17 7.59 -7.13
C TYR A 129 -17.31 9.10 -7.37
N LYS A 130 -17.28 9.55 -8.64
CA LYS A 130 -17.45 10.97 -8.96
C LYS A 130 -18.71 11.58 -8.37
N PRO A 131 -19.92 10.96 -8.44
CA PRO A 131 -21.13 11.50 -7.82
C PRO A 131 -20.98 11.69 -6.31
N ILE A 132 -20.25 10.82 -5.63
CA ILE A 132 -20.00 10.87 -4.18
C ILE A 132 -19.08 12.06 -3.86
N ARG A 133 -18.00 12.25 -4.64
CA ARG A 133 -17.12 13.42 -4.49
C ARG A 133 -17.85 14.73 -4.77
N ASP A 134 -18.72 14.76 -5.77
CA ASP A 134 -19.51 15.96 -6.10
C ASP A 134 -20.46 16.38 -4.95
N MET A 135 -20.77 15.47 -4.02
CA MET A 135 -21.50 15.73 -2.77
C MET A 135 -20.60 16.19 -1.61
N GLY A 136 -19.28 16.34 -1.84
CA GLY A 136 -18.33 16.85 -0.87
C GLY A 136 -17.71 15.79 0.05
N ILE A 137 -17.94 14.50 -0.20
CA ILE A 137 -17.30 13.40 0.53
C ILE A 137 -15.87 13.21 0.00
N CYS A 138 -14.91 13.09 0.91
CA CYS A 138 -13.52 12.80 0.54
C CYS A 138 -13.40 11.37 -0.01
N VAL A 139 -12.97 11.25 -1.26
CA VAL A 139 -12.67 9.94 -1.89
C VAL A 139 -11.22 9.95 -2.33
N ALA A 140 -10.43 9.05 -1.78
CA ALA A 140 -9.02 8.86 -2.09
C ALA A 140 -8.81 7.58 -2.90
N TYR A 141 -8.32 7.73 -4.13
CA TYR A 141 -7.95 6.61 -4.97
C TYR A 141 -6.51 6.17 -4.69
N ILE A 142 -6.35 4.85 -4.53
CA ILE A 142 -5.07 4.18 -4.39
C ILE A 142 -4.97 3.18 -5.54
N PRO A 143 -4.17 3.46 -6.59
CA PRO A 143 -3.95 2.54 -7.70
C PRO A 143 -3.38 1.20 -7.23
N ALA A 144 -3.47 0.17 -8.07
CA ALA A 144 -2.76 -1.06 -7.81
C ALA A 144 -1.24 -0.81 -7.88
N SER A 145 -0.54 -1.07 -6.81
CA SER A 145 0.92 -0.92 -6.73
C SER A 145 1.62 -1.95 -7.60
N LEU A 146 2.62 -1.53 -8.33
CA LEU A 146 3.43 -2.38 -9.21
C LEU A 146 4.77 -2.79 -8.58
N SER A 147 5.20 -2.10 -7.53
CA SER A 147 6.43 -2.39 -6.80
C SER A 147 6.20 -2.40 -5.29
N ILE A 148 7.12 -3.02 -4.56
CA ILE A 148 7.12 -2.99 -3.10
C ILE A 148 7.30 -1.54 -2.58
N GLU A 149 8.05 -0.71 -3.28
CA GLU A 149 8.23 0.70 -2.89
C GLU A 149 6.93 1.49 -3.05
N GLU A 150 6.13 1.25 -4.10
CA GLU A 150 4.80 1.85 -4.24
C GLU A 150 3.84 1.44 -3.11
N ILE A 151 3.93 0.18 -2.62
CA ILE A 151 3.16 -0.27 -1.44
C ILE A 151 3.57 0.56 -0.21
N TYR A 152 4.86 0.84 -0.02
CA TYR A 152 5.28 1.72 1.08
C TYR A 152 4.73 3.14 0.95
N GLU A 153 4.71 3.68 -0.27
CA GLU A 153 4.12 4.99 -0.53
C GLU A 153 2.62 5.02 -0.24
N ASP A 154 1.88 3.95 -0.55
CA ASP A 154 0.46 3.83 -0.24
C ASP A 154 0.20 3.79 1.27
N ILE A 155 1.01 3.04 2.02
CA ILE A 155 0.96 3.00 3.50
C ILE A 155 1.20 4.41 4.06
N LEU A 156 2.24 5.10 3.59
CA LEU A 156 2.58 6.45 4.06
C LEU A 156 1.52 7.48 3.69
N PHE A 157 0.91 7.36 2.51
CA PHE A 157 -0.22 8.20 2.09
C PHE A 157 -1.42 8.02 3.02
N ILE A 158 -1.85 6.77 3.27
CA ILE A 158 -2.98 6.47 4.17
C ILE A 158 -2.67 6.99 5.59
N ALA A 159 -1.46 6.71 6.11
CA ALA A 159 -1.05 7.17 7.43
C ALA A 159 -1.03 8.71 7.54
N SER A 160 -0.57 9.40 6.49
CA SER A 160 -0.56 10.87 6.44
C SER A 160 -1.97 11.44 6.40
N SER A 161 -2.85 10.89 5.58
CA SER A 161 -4.25 11.33 5.50
C SER A 161 -5.02 11.14 6.83
N LEU A 162 -4.61 10.15 7.63
CA LEU A 162 -5.15 9.87 8.97
C LEU A 162 -4.40 10.58 10.12
N LYS A 163 -3.41 11.41 9.81
CA LYS A 163 -2.58 12.17 10.78
C LYS A 163 -1.80 11.25 11.76
N VAL A 164 -1.35 10.09 11.27
CA VAL A 164 -0.59 9.08 12.04
C VAL A 164 0.71 8.68 11.33
N GLN A 165 1.43 9.65 10.79
CA GLN A 165 2.65 9.45 9.99
C GLN A 165 3.67 8.53 10.68
N ASP A 166 3.87 8.69 11.98
CA ASP A 166 4.81 7.87 12.74
C ASP A 166 4.44 6.38 12.70
N LYS A 167 3.14 6.03 12.81
CA LYS A 167 2.68 4.65 12.68
C LYS A 167 2.92 4.09 11.28
N GLY A 168 2.70 4.91 10.24
CA GLY A 168 3.01 4.53 8.86
C GLY A 168 4.49 4.25 8.66
N LEU A 169 5.36 5.13 9.16
CA LEU A 169 6.81 4.94 9.11
C LEU A 169 7.25 3.66 9.87
N ASP A 170 6.69 3.40 11.03
CA ASP A 170 6.99 2.18 11.79
C ASP A 170 6.55 0.92 11.03
N LEU A 171 5.37 0.93 10.40
CA LEU A 171 4.90 -0.19 9.58
C LEU A 171 5.83 -0.44 8.39
N VAL A 172 6.14 0.61 7.62
CA VAL A 172 7.08 0.52 6.48
C VAL A 172 8.45 0.02 6.91
N ASN A 173 8.99 0.51 8.04
CA ASN A 173 10.28 0.06 8.55
C ASN A 173 10.26 -1.42 8.97
N ARG A 174 9.19 -1.90 9.59
CA ARG A 174 9.03 -3.34 9.88
C ARG A 174 9.03 -4.18 8.60
N MET A 175 8.29 -3.75 7.57
CA MET A 175 8.26 -4.43 6.28
C MET A 175 9.64 -4.42 5.60
N LYS A 176 10.33 -3.27 5.54
CA LYS A 176 11.69 -3.16 4.97
C LYS A 176 12.67 -4.09 5.67
N ASN A 177 12.65 -4.12 7.00
CA ASN A 177 13.51 -5.01 7.77
C ASN A 177 13.24 -6.49 7.45
N LYS A 178 11.96 -6.87 7.31
CA LYS A 178 11.58 -8.24 6.99
C LYS A 178 12.01 -8.65 5.58
N ILE A 179 11.86 -7.75 4.62
CA ILE A 179 12.31 -7.96 3.23
C ILE A 179 13.84 -8.10 3.19
N GLU A 180 14.59 -7.29 3.94
CA GLU A 180 16.05 -7.43 4.00
C GLU A 180 16.51 -8.74 4.65
N GLU A 181 15.75 -9.30 5.61
CA GLU A 181 15.98 -10.64 6.13
C GLU A 181 15.83 -11.71 5.01
N PHE A 182 14.73 -11.64 4.24
CA PHE A 182 14.49 -12.56 3.13
C PHE A 182 15.54 -12.41 2.02
N LYS A 183 15.93 -11.20 1.65
CA LYS A 183 17.00 -10.95 0.67
C LYS A 183 18.33 -11.62 1.08
N LYS A 184 18.68 -11.53 2.38
CA LYS A 184 19.89 -12.18 2.90
C LYS A 184 19.83 -13.70 2.74
N VAL A 185 18.67 -14.30 3.01
CA VAL A 185 18.47 -15.75 2.80
C VAL A 185 18.51 -16.09 1.31
N GLY A 186 17.74 -15.34 0.49
CA GLY A 186 17.70 -15.54 -0.97
C GLY A 186 19.07 -15.43 -1.63
N ALA A 187 19.92 -14.52 -1.16
CA ALA A 187 21.29 -14.35 -1.66
C ALA A 187 22.20 -15.56 -1.39
N THR A 188 21.83 -16.48 -0.50
CA THR A 188 22.58 -17.71 -0.23
C THR A 188 22.17 -18.88 -1.12
N ILE A 189 21.12 -18.73 -1.93
CA ILE A 189 20.60 -19.77 -2.81
C ILE A 189 21.44 -19.81 -4.08
N GLU A 190 22.24 -20.88 -4.26
CA GLU A 190 23.07 -21.09 -5.43
C GLU A 190 22.27 -21.68 -6.60
N ASP A 191 21.45 -22.71 -6.31
CA ASP A 191 20.57 -23.38 -7.28
C ASP A 191 19.15 -22.80 -7.15
N LYS A 192 18.88 -21.74 -7.90
CA LYS A 192 17.59 -21.07 -7.87
C LYS A 192 16.49 -21.95 -8.47
N LYS A 193 15.41 -22.13 -7.72
CA LYS A 193 14.21 -22.79 -8.25
C LYS A 193 13.43 -21.84 -9.15
N THR A 194 12.88 -22.41 -10.22
CA THR A 194 11.93 -21.70 -11.08
C THR A 194 10.52 -21.82 -10.54
N VAL A 195 9.77 -20.72 -10.56
CA VAL A 195 8.42 -20.60 -9.97
C VAL A 195 7.42 -20.16 -11.03
N TYR A 196 6.32 -20.87 -11.14
CA TYR A 196 5.08 -20.39 -11.74
C TYR A 196 4.11 -19.96 -10.64
N PHE A 197 3.60 -18.72 -10.71
CA PHE A 197 2.60 -18.21 -9.77
C PHE A 197 1.26 -18.08 -10.48
N GLU A 198 0.26 -18.84 -10.04
CA GLU A 198 -1.08 -18.83 -10.61
C GLU A 198 -2.00 -17.90 -9.80
N ILE A 199 -2.51 -16.86 -10.46
CA ILE A 199 -3.46 -15.89 -9.87
C ILE A 199 -4.91 -16.29 -10.18
N SER A 200 -5.15 -16.83 -11.37
CA SER A 200 -6.45 -17.34 -11.79
C SER A 200 -6.30 -18.73 -12.36
N ALA A 201 -7.20 -19.63 -11.94
CA ALA A 201 -7.20 -21.02 -12.32
C ALA A 201 -7.71 -21.27 -13.75
N ALA A 202 -7.47 -22.50 -14.24
CA ALA A 202 -8.03 -22.96 -15.51
C ALA A 202 -9.55 -22.76 -15.57
N PRO A 203 -10.14 -22.48 -16.77
CA PRO A 203 -9.49 -22.45 -18.08
C PRO A 203 -8.87 -21.07 -18.42
N TYR A 204 -8.96 -20.07 -17.56
CA TYR A 204 -8.49 -18.71 -17.79
C TYR A 204 -7.28 -18.39 -16.92
N LEU A 205 -6.17 -19.12 -17.17
CA LEU A 205 -4.95 -18.93 -16.40
C LEU A 205 -4.45 -17.48 -16.50
N TYR A 206 -4.14 -16.90 -15.35
CA TYR A 206 -3.59 -15.57 -15.23
C TYR A 206 -2.38 -15.57 -14.30
N SER A 207 -1.36 -14.83 -14.69
CA SER A 207 -0.09 -14.75 -13.99
C SER A 207 0.59 -13.40 -14.27
N PHE A 208 1.90 -13.33 -14.13
CA PHE A 208 2.68 -12.12 -14.35
C PHE A 208 4.10 -12.41 -14.81
N GLY A 209 4.66 -11.45 -15.54
CA GLY A 209 6.08 -11.35 -15.84
C GLY A 209 6.80 -10.39 -14.89
N LYS A 210 7.79 -9.65 -15.41
CA LYS A 210 8.48 -8.56 -14.68
C LYS A 210 7.60 -7.33 -14.51
N GLY A 211 8.04 -6.39 -13.66
CA GLY A 211 7.40 -5.09 -13.48
C GLY A 211 6.21 -5.11 -12.52
N VAL A 212 6.04 -6.18 -11.74
CA VAL A 212 5.05 -6.26 -10.66
C VAL A 212 5.70 -6.72 -9.36
N PHE A 213 5.16 -6.27 -8.22
CA PHE A 213 5.73 -6.56 -6.90
C PHE A 213 5.81 -8.07 -6.58
N LEU A 214 4.92 -8.90 -7.13
CA LEU A 214 4.97 -10.35 -6.95
C LEU A 214 6.22 -10.96 -7.58
N ASN A 215 6.69 -10.42 -8.72
CA ASN A 215 7.96 -10.83 -9.31
C ASN A 215 9.15 -10.43 -8.41
N GLU A 216 9.13 -9.21 -7.82
CA GLU A 216 10.12 -8.80 -6.85
C GLU A 216 10.17 -9.76 -5.65
N MET A 217 9.01 -10.21 -5.16
CA MET A 217 8.94 -11.18 -4.05
C MET A 217 9.57 -12.53 -4.40
N ILE A 218 9.36 -13.04 -5.63
CA ILE A 218 10.02 -14.27 -6.11
C ILE A 218 11.54 -14.08 -6.15
N GLU A 219 12.03 -12.94 -6.66
CA GLU A 219 13.45 -12.65 -6.73
C GLU A 219 14.09 -12.47 -5.34
N ILE A 220 13.39 -11.82 -4.41
CA ILE A 220 13.84 -11.59 -3.03
C ILE A 220 14.13 -12.90 -2.29
N ILE A 221 13.33 -13.93 -2.49
CA ILE A 221 13.53 -15.24 -1.87
C ILE A 221 14.58 -16.10 -2.59
N GLY A 222 15.23 -15.59 -3.64
CA GLY A 222 16.26 -16.28 -4.39
C GLY A 222 15.72 -17.29 -5.40
N ALA A 223 14.49 -17.11 -5.88
CA ALA A 223 13.89 -17.90 -6.94
C ALA A 223 13.82 -17.12 -8.26
N GLU A 224 13.34 -17.75 -9.33
CA GLU A 224 13.19 -17.18 -10.67
C GLU A 224 11.77 -17.41 -11.18
N ASN A 225 11.12 -16.35 -11.67
CA ASN A 225 9.81 -16.46 -12.30
C ASN A 225 9.96 -17.07 -13.70
N VAL A 226 9.29 -18.19 -13.99
CA VAL A 226 9.32 -18.83 -15.32
C VAL A 226 8.80 -17.96 -16.45
N LEU A 227 8.04 -16.91 -16.13
CA LEU A 227 7.47 -15.95 -17.07
C LEU A 227 8.24 -14.62 -17.10
N SER A 228 9.47 -14.60 -16.59
CA SER A 228 10.29 -13.37 -16.50
C SER A 228 10.68 -12.75 -17.86
N ASP A 229 10.45 -13.44 -18.98
CA ASP A 229 10.60 -12.88 -20.33
C ASP A 229 9.42 -12.01 -20.76
N HIS A 230 8.30 -12.04 -19.98
CA HIS A 230 7.14 -11.20 -20.15
C HIS A 230 7.17 -10.01 -19.19
N GLU A 231 6.33 -9.02 -19.44
CA GLU A 231 6.13 -7.87 -18.55
C GLU A 231 4.68 -7.79 -18.11
N TRP A 232 4.45 -7.27 -16.90
CA TRP A 232 3.14 -6.98 -16.35
C TRP A 232 2.28 -8.23 -16.11
N TRP A 233 1.01 -8.01 -15.93
CA TRP A 233 -0.03 -9.01 -15.74
C TRP A 233 -0.39 -9.64 -17.07
N ILE A 234 -0.40 -10.98 -17.18
CA ILE A 234 -0.61 -11.69 -18.43
C ILE A 234 -1.55 -12.88 -18.30
N SER A 235 -2.35 -13.10 -19.34
CA SER A 235 -3.00 -14.39 -19.54
C SER A 235 -2.00 -15.38 -20.13
N VAL A 236 -2.01 -16.60 -19.64
CA VAL A 236 -1.12 -17.66 -20.12
C VAL A 236 -1.92 -18.88 -20.57
N SER A 237 -1.36 -19.68 -21.47
CA SER A 237 -1.94 -20.97 -21.83
C SER A 237 -1.33 -22.10 -20.99
N GLU A 238 -2.05 -23.20 -20.87
CA GLU A 238 -1.51 -24.40 -20.19
C GLU A 238 -0.24 -24.90 -20.86
N GLU A 239 -0.16 -24.85 -22.21
CA GLU A 239 1.01 -25.25 -22.97
C GLU A 239 2.24 -24.38 -22.62
N THR A 240 2.03 -23.09 -22.36
CA THR A 240 3.12 -22.18 -21.94
C THR A 240 3.68 -22.61 -20.59
N VAL A 241 2.82 -22.94 -19.64
CA VAL A 241 3.22 -23.37 -18.30
C VAL A 241 3.92 -24.74 -18.36
N ILE A 242 3.38 -25.68 -19.13
CA ILE A 242 3.96 -27.03 -19.33
C ILE A 242 5.35 -26.89 -19.98
N ALA A 243 5.50 -26.05 -21.00
CA ALA A 243 6.77 -25.85 -21.69
C ALA A 243 7.83 -25.17 -20.79
N ALA A 244 7.41 -24.33 -19.86
CA ALA A 244 8.30 -23.69 -18.89
C ALA A 244 8.80 -24.67 -17.80
N ASP A 245 8.07 -25.76 -17.54
CA ASP A 245 8.41 -26.86 -16.60
C ASP A 245 8.93 -26.34 -15.25
N PRO A 246 8.12 -25.55 -14.49
CA PRO A 246 8.56 -24.95 -13.24
C PRO A 246 8.93 -25.98 -12.18
N ASP A 247 9.90 -25.64 -11.33
CA ASP A 247 10.26 -26.46 -10.16
C ASP A 247 9.21 -26.36 -9.04
N VAL A 248 8.51 -25.22 -8.96
CA VAL A 248 7.48 -24.94 -7.94
C VAL A 248 6.29 -24.23 -8.58
N ILE A 249 5.09 -24.59 -8.17
CA ILE A 249 3.85 -23.86 -8.49
C ILE A 249 3.30 -23.24 -7.20
N ILE A 250 3.02 -21.94 -7.24
CA ILE A 250 2.37 -21.20 -6.15
C ILE A 250 1.01 -20.73 -6.67
N THR A 251 -0.02 -20.79 -5.84
CA THR A 251 -1.33 -20.21 -6.16
C THR A 251 -1.91 -19.49 -4.94
N ASN A 252 -2.61 -18.39 -5.20
CA ASN A 252 -3.45 -17.69 -4.24
C ASN A 252 -4.95 -17.85 -4.55
N VAL A 253 -5.30 -18.79 -5.41
CA VAL A 253 -6.69 -19.09 -5.74
C VAL A 253 -7.40 -19.67 -4.53
N ASP A 254 -8.46 -19.01 -4.06
CA ASP A 254 -9.27 -19.37 -2.88
C ASP A 254 -10.74 -19.68 -3.19
N TYR A 255 -11.17 -19.43 -4.44
CA TYR A 255 -12.54 -19.66 -4.90
C TYR A 255 -12.80 -21.10 -5.41
N ILE A 256 -11.79 -21.96 -5.37
CA ILE A 256 -11.86 -23.39 -5.69
C ILE A 256 -11.61 -24.18 -4.42
N GLU A 257 -12.45 -25.20 -4.16
CA GLU A 257 -12.23 -26.13 -3.08
C GLU A 257 -10.96 -26.96 -3.33
N ASN A 258 -9.91 -26.91 -2.68
CA ASN A 258 -8.64 -27.64 -2.90
C ASN A 258 -7.89 -27.25 -4.20
N PRO A 259 -7.48 -25.98 -4.37
CA PRO A 259 -6.83 -25.52 -5.61
C PRO A 259 -5.52 -26.28 -5.92
N VAL A 260 -4.79 -26.72 -4.90
CA VAL A 260 -3.56 -27.52 -5.07
C VAL A 260 -3.86 -28.89 -5.74
N GLU A 261 -4.91 -29.58 -5.32
CA GLU A 261 -5.29 -30.86 -5.91
C GLU A 261 -5.89 -30.67 -7.31
N GLU A 262 -6.58 -29.55 -7.55
CA GLU A 262 -7.07 -29.20 -8.89
C GLU A 262 -5.88 -29.05 -9.84
N ILE A 263 -4.85 -28.27 -9.49
CA ILE A 263 -3.63 -28.08 -10.29
C ILE A 263 -2.95 -29.42 -10.57
N LYS A 264 -2.79 -30.27 -9.55
CA LYS A 264 -2.12 -31.59 -9.70
C LYS A 264 -2.89 -32.55 -10.58
N SER A 265 -4.21 -32.41 -10.71
CA SER A 265 -5.07 -33.29 -11.48
C SER A 265 -5.26 -32.85 -12.94
N ARG A 266 -4.69 -31.74 -13.37
CA ARG A 266 -4.86 -31.21 -14.73
C ARG A 266 -4.25 -32.16 -15.76
N PRO A 267 -4.98 -32.50 -16.84
CA PRO A 267 -4.45 -33.33 -17.92
C PRO A 267 -3.22 -32.70 -18.58
N GLY A 268 -2.16 -33.46 -18.77
CA GLY A 268 -0.92 -32.98 -19.37
C GLY A 268 0.09 -32.36 -18.39
N TRP A 269 -0.30 -32.08 -17.14
CA TRP A 269 0.60 -31.50 -16.12
C TRP A 269 1.38 -32.55 -15.33
N GLU A 270 0.99 -33.84 -15.41
CA GLU A 270 1.56 -34.95 -14.64
C GLU A 270 3.06 -35.14 -14.83
N ASN A 271 3.64 -34.60 -15.93
CA ASN A 271 5.06 -34.74 -16.22
C ASN A 271 5.91 -33.56 -15.75
N MET A 272 5.32 -32.45 -15.33
CA MET A 272 6.04 -31.28 -14.84
C MET A 272 6.78 -31.59 -13.53
N LYS A 273 7.91 -30.93 -13.32
CA LYS A 273 8.78 -31.10 -12.13
C LYS A 273 8.02 -30.82 -10.84
N ALA A 274 7.29 -29.68 -10.78
CA ALA A 274 6.53 -29.28 -9.60
C ALA A 274 5.50 -30.37 -9.19
N ILE A 275 4.82 -30.98 -10.16
CA ILE A 275 3.81 -32.02 -9.89
C ILE A 275 4.50 -33.32 -9.39
N LYS A 276 5.56 -33.79 -10.09
CA LYS A 276 6.29 -34.99 -9.71
C LYS A 276 6.93 -34.91 -8.33
N ASN A 277 7.41 -33.72 -7.96
CA ASN A 277 8.08 -33.49 -6.69
C ASN A 277 7.10 -33.12 -5.56
N ASN A 278 5.81 -32.92 -5.89
CA ASN A 278 4.81 -32.44 -4.96
C ASN A 278 5.09 -31.02 -4.43
N ASP A 279 5.72 -30.16 -5.24
CA ASP A 279 6.10 -28.78 -4.97
C ASP A 279 4.99 -27.81 -5.51
N VAL A 280 3.74 -28.03 -5.10
CA VAL A 280 2.58 -27.20 -5.45
C VAL A 280 1.96 -26.64 -4.18
#